data_d538641d7f982c4ebe9b0b4aede0f544
#
_entry.id   d538641d7f982c4ebe9b0b4aede0f544
#
_cell.length_a   1.000
_cell.length_b   1.000
_cell.length_c   1.000
_cell.angle_alpha   90.00
_cell.angle_beta   90.00
_cell.angle_gamma   90.00
#
_symmetry.space_group_name_H-M   'P 1'
#
loop_
_entity.id
_entity.type
_entity.pdbx_description
1 polymer ?
#
loop_
_entity_poly.entity_id
_entity_poly.type
_entity_poly.pdbx_seq_one_letter_code
_entity_poly.pdbx_strand_id
1 'polypeptide(L)'
;MLDAQTYLDALHRESAALATAARRDLTAPIPSCPGWTMTTLVVHLTGIYAHRIAIIRARDTANTSVQSFHDLGLPDEMEPWFDAQFEGQQEPPGPPHGLVDLYESKAAELRAVLDSVGVDQPVWTWWPPEQTAGFWMRRMAQETAVHRWDAQRAHGDAEPIDPELARDGIDEVLDVILSSRFDEAEDAREGGGEAYHFHRTDGPGEWLVRFKGRRRP
;
A
#
# COMPACT_ATOMS: atom_id res chain seq x y z
N MET A 1 -16.20 -6.33 -1.37
CA MET A 1 -15.15 -5.89 -2.33
C MET A 1 -15.79 -5.15 -3.49
N LEU A 2 -15.13 -4.13 -4.01
CA LEU A 2 -15.50 -3.44 -5.25
C LEU A 2 -15.10 -4.29 -6.48
N ASP A 3 -15.52 -3.87 -7.68
CA ASP A 3 -15.06 -4.54 -8.90
C ASP A 3 -13.63 -4.09 -9.29
N ALA A 4 -12.98 -4.88 -10.16
CA ALA A 4 -11.59 -4.65 -10.57
C ALA A 4 -11.39 -3.29 -11.22
N GLN A 5 -12.32 -2.87 -12.08
CA GLN A 5 -12.21 -1.58 -12.78
C GLN A 5 -12.25 -0.41 -11.80
N THR A 6 -13.10 -0.49 -10.78
CA THR A 6 -13.17 0.52 -9.71
C THR A 6 -11.83 0.65 -8.97
N TYR A 7 -11.14 -0.45 -8.67
CA TYR A 7 -9.80 -0.41 -8.06
C TYR A 7 -8.76 0.20 -9.00
N LEU A 8 -8.76 -0.18 -10.29
CA LEU A 8 -7.81 0.34 -11.28
C LEU A 8 -8.01 1.85 -11.53
N ASP A 9 -9.26 2.32 -11.54
CA ASP A 9 -9.58 3.74 -11.68
C ASP A 9 -9.22 4.52 -10.42
N ALA A 10 -9.41 3.94 -9.23
CA ALA A 10 -8.94 4.51 -7.98
C ALA A 10 -7.41 4.61 -7.96
N LEU A 11 -6.68 3.55 -8.29
CA LEU A 11 -5.22 3.56 -8.39
C LEU A 11 -4.72 4.70 -9.29
N HIS A 12 -5.33 4.87 -10.46
CA HIS A 12 -4.96 5.95 -11.38
C HIS A 12 -5.23 7.34 -10.80
N ARG A 13 -6.42 7.57 -10.26
CA ARG A 13 -6.82 8.87 -9.70
C ARG A 13 -5.96 9.24 -8.50
N GLU A 14 -5.80 8.32 -7.56
CA GLU A 14 -5.08 8.56 -6.32
C GLU A 14 -3.57 8.75 -6.57
N SER A 15 -2.97 7.98 -7.51
CA SER A 15 -1.55 8.17 -7.86
C SER A 15 -1.27 9.52 -8.52
N ALA A 16 -2.15 10.01 -9.38
CA ALA A 16 -2.01 11.33 -10.00
C ALA A 16 -2.12 12.46 -8.96
N ALA A 17 -3.05 12.34 -8.02
CA ALA A 17 -3.22 13.31 -6.94
C ALA A 17 -2.03 13.30 -5.97
N LEU A 18 -1.46 12.13 -5.67
CA LEU A 18 -0.24 12.01 -4.86
C LEU A 18 0.96 12.67 -5.56
N ALA A 19 1.16 12.39 -6.85
CA ALA A 19 2.24 13.02 -7.62
C ALA A 19 2.12 14.55 -7.61
N THR A 20 0.89 15.06 -7.72
CA THR A 20 0.61 16.50 -7.62
C THR A 20 1.02 17.07 -6.26
N ALA A 21 0.70 16.39 -5.18
CA ALA A 21 1.11 16.80 -3.82
C ALA A 21 2.63 16.73 -3.66
N ALA A 22 3.27 15.66 -4.13
CA ALA A 22 4.71 15.43 -4.01
C ALA A 22 5.55 16.50 -4.76
N ARG A 23 5.07 16.99 -5.91
CA ARG A 23 5.77 18.03 -6.67
C ARG A 23 5.84 19.38 -5.95
N ARG A 24 5.06 19.59 -4.89
CA ARG A 24 5.07 20.86 -4.14
C ARG A 24 6.32 20.99 -3.27
N ASP A 25 6.69 19.93 -2.54
CA ASP A 25 7.88 19.90 -1.69
C ASP A 25 8.22 18.44 -1.32
N LEU A 26 9.29 17.91 -1.91
CA LEU A 26 9.79 16.56 -1.62
C LEU A 26 10.40 16.43 -0.22
N THR A 27 10.75 17.55 0.42
CA THR A 27 11.34 17.56 1.78
C THR A 27 10.31 17.70 2.89
N ALA A 28 9.02 17.91 2.53
CA ALA A 28 7.96 18.08 3.51
C ALA A 28 7.84 16.84 4.41
N PRO A 29 7.79 17.00 5.75
CA PRO A 29 7.60 15.88 6.66
C PRO A 29 6.17 15.32 6.51
N ILE A 30 6.00 14.00 6.64
CA ILE A 30 4.71 13.33 6.61
C ILE A 30 4.19 13.15 8.04
N PRO A 31 3.19 13.91 8.49
CA PRO A 31 2.76 13.89 9.90
C PRO A 31 2.20 12.55 10.36
N SER A 32 1.60 11.77 9.44
CA SER A 32 1.01 10.45 9.70
C SER A 32 2.02 9.30 9.65
N CYS A 33 3.24 9.54 9.12
CA CYS A 33 4.32 8.57 9.04
C CYS A 33 5.57 9.15 9.75
N PRO A 34 5.68 9.04 11.08
CA PRO A 34 6.77 9.64 11.83
C PRO A 34 8.15 9.23 11.30
N GLY A 35 9.00 10.24 11.06
CA GLY A 35 10.34 10.03 10.51
C GLY A 35 10.41 10.02 8.97
N TRP A 36 9.29 10.06 8.27
CA TRP A 36 9.28 10.12 6.81
C TRP A 36 9.14 11.54 6.29
N THR A 37 9.82 11.79 5.18
CA THR A 37 9.54 12.93 4.30
C THR A 37 8.70 12.50 3.11
N MET A 38 8.27 13.46 2.29
CA MET A 38 7.60 13.20 1.02
C MET A 38 8.48 12.35 0.08
N THR A 39 9.80 12.54 0.11
CA THR A 39 10.73 11.70 -0.66
C THR A 39 10.61 10.24 -0.25
N THR A 40 10.69 9.95 1.06
CA THR A 40 10.58 8.58 1.57
C THR A 40 9.26 7.93 1.17
N LEU A 41 8.16 8.67 1.28
CA LEU A 41 6.82 8.18 0.88
C LEU A 41 6.74 7.85 -0.61
N VAL A 42 7.28 8.71 -1.49
CA VAL A 42 7.27 8.46 -2.95
C VAL A 42 8.20 7.31 -3.32
N VAL A 43 9.37 7.20 -2.70
CA VAL A 43 10.29 6.06 -2.87
C VAL A 43 9.61 4.76 -2.44
N HIS A 44 8.95 4.74 -1.28
CA HIS A 44 8.21 3.60 -0.77
C HIS A 44 7.22 3.07 -1.80
N LEU A 45 6.33 3.92 -2.30
CA LEU A 45 5.34 3.51 -3.30
C LEU A 45 5.97 3.09 -4.62
N THR A 46 7.00 3.79 -5.08
CA THR A 46 7.72 3.43 -6.32
C THR A 46 8.29 2.01 -6.23
N GLY A 47 8.88 1.67 -5.10
CA GLY A 47 9.42 0.33 -4.86
C GLY A 47 8.35 -0.75 -4.75
N ILE A 48 7.27 -0.47 -4.02
CA ILE A 48 6.11 -1.37 -3.96
C ILE A 48 5.58 -1.64 -5.38
N TYR A 49 5.39 -0.60 -6.18
CA TYR A 49 4.88 -0.77 -7.55
C TYR A 49 5.83 -1.58 -8.42
N ALA A 50 7.13 -1.27 -8.38
CA ALA A 50 8.14 -2.03 -9.12
C ALA A 50 8.13 -3.52 -8.76
N HIS A 51 8.05 -3.85 -7.47
CA HIS A 51 7.95 -5.22 -7.01
C HIS A 51 6.68 -5.91 -7.54
N ARG A 52 5.50 -5.26 -7.45
CA ARG A 52 4.23 -5.86 -7.92
C ARG A 52 4.24 -6.04 -9.43
N ILE A 53 4.80 -5.11 -10.20
CA ILE A 53 4.99 -5.24 -11.63
C ILE A 53 5.83 -6.48 -11.95
N ALA A 54 6.94 -6.67 -11.27
CA ALA A 54 7.85 -7.80 -11.50
C ALA A 54 7.14 -9.15 -11.25
N ILE A 55 6.53 -9.34 -10.09
CA ILE A 55 5.89 -10.61 -9.74
C ILE A 55 4.67 -10.92 -10.63
N ILE A 56 3.87 -9.90 -10.99
CA ILE A 56 2.67 -10.12 -11.82
C ILE A 56 3.08 -10.47 -13.26
N ARG A 57 4.07 -9.77 -13.84
CA ARG A 57 4.60 -10.09 -15.17
C ARG A 57 5.21 -11.49 -15.26
N ALA A 58 5.93 -11.88 -14.22
CA ALA A 58 6.51 -13.22 -14.13
C ALA A 58 5.47 -14.31 -13.81
N ARG A 59 4.23 -13.93 -13.47
CA ARG A 59 3.22 -14.85 -12.90
C ARG A 59 3.79 -15.66 -11.74
N ASP A 60 4.58 -14.99 -10.92
CA ASP A 60 5.32 -15.60 -9.83
C ASP A 60 4.37 -15.93 -8.68
N THR A 61 4.27 -17.20 -8.32
CA THR A 61 3.41 -17.68 -7.24
C THR A 61 4.18 -17.97 -5.94
N ALA A 62 5.50 -17.75 -5.94
CA ALA A 62 6.39 -18.08 -4.82
C ALA A 62 7.23 -16.89 -4.32
N ASN A 63 7.05 -15.68 -4.89
CA ASN A 63 7.84 -14.49 -4.61
C ASN A 63 9.35 -14.69 -4.80
N THR A 64 9.72 -15.29 -5.90
CA THR A 64 11.12 -15.62 -6.24
C THR A 64 11.72 -14.72 -7.32
N SER A 65 10.88 -13.92 -7.99
CA SER A 65 11.30 -13.05 -9.09
C SER A 65 12.06 -11.81 -8.65
N VAL A 66 11.94 -11.43 -7.37
CA VAL A 66 12.62 -10.28 -6.78
C VAL A 66 13.36 -10.74 -5.54
N GLN A 67 14.70 -10.79 -5.62
CA GLN A 67 15.58 -11.24 -4.53
C GLN A 67 16.46 -10.10 -4.02
N SER A 68 16.58 -9.01 -4.77
CA SER A 68 17.39 -7.85 -4.46
C SER A 68 16.77 -6.56 -4.99
N PHE A 69 17.28 -5.42 -4.54
CA PHE A 69 16.89 -4.12 -5.07
C PHE A 69 17.07 -4.03 -6.59
N HIS A 70 18.15 -4.60 -7.13
CA HIS A 70 18.44 -4.56 -8.56
C HIS A 70 17.38 -5.25 -9.42
N ASP A 71 16.68 -6.27 -8.87
CA ASP A 71 15.61 -6.97 -9.58
C ASP A 71 14.36 -6.09 -9.79
N LEU A 72 14.26 -4.98 -9.08
CA LEU A 72 13.18 -3.99 -9.23
C LEU A 72 13.33 -3.14 -10.50
N GLY A 73 14.52 -3.08 -11.10
CA GLY A 73 14.79 -2.24 -12.25
C GLY A 73 14.63 -0.75 -11.95
N LEU A 74 14.97 -0.34 -10.73
CA LEU A 74 14.98 1.04 -10.27
C LEU A 74 16.41 1.60 -10.31
N PRO A 75 16.58 2.94 -10.40
CA PRO A 75 17.90 3.58 -10.32
C PRO A 75 18.61 3.27 -9.01
N ASP A 76 19.92 2.97 -9.07
CA ASP A 76 20.73 2.62 -7.89
C ASP A 76 20.74 3.71 -6.81
N GLU A 77 20.57 4.98 -7.19
CA GLU A 77 20.46 6.10 -6.24
C GLU A 77 19.25 6.01 -5.30
N MET A 78 18.28 5.15 -5.62
CA MET A 78 17.11 4.92 -4.76
C MET A 78 17.37 3.88 -3.66
N GLU A 79 18.37 3.00 -3.82
CA GLU A 79 18.61 1.91 -2.87
C GLU A 79 18.80 2.41 -1.42
N PRO A 80 19.61 3.45 -1.13
CA PRO A 80 19.75 3.97 0.22
C PRO A 80 18.46 4.55 0.81
N TRP A 81 17.53 5.00 -0.03
CA TRP A 81 16.23 5.49 0.38
C TRP A 81 15.28 4.38 0.82
N PHE A 82 15.46 3.15 0.30
CA PHE A 82 14.72 1.98 0.77
C PHE A 82 15.06 1.64 2.22
N ASP A 83 16.32 1.78 2.61
CA ASP A 83 16.75 1.58 3.99
C ASP A 83 16.19 2.67 4.91
N ALA A 84 16.08 3.91 4.42
CA ALA A 84 15.56 5.05 5.17
C ALA A 84 14.06 4.93 5.58
N GLN A 85 13.32 3.97 5.02
CA GLN A 85 11.94 3.69 5.42
C GLN A 85 11.83 3.03 6.80
N PHE A 86 12.91 2.45 7.31
CA PHE A 86 12.92 1.74 8.58
C PHE A 86 13.28 2.67 9.73
N GLU A 87 12.68 2.42 10.88
CA GLU A 87 12.90 3.23 12.09
C GLU A 87 14.38 3.28 12.46
N GLY A 88 14.87 4.49 12.76
CA GLY A 88 16.26 4.74 13.15
C GLY A 88 17.25 4.89 11.99
N GLN A 89 16.83 4.76 10.75
CA GLN A 89 17.66 5.03 9.58
C GLN A 89 17.61 6.52 9.21
N GLN A 90 18.70 7.01 8.60
CA GLN A 90 18.78 8.39 8.14
C GLN A 90 18.49 8.47 6.65
N GLU A 91 17.69 9.46 6.28
CA GLU A 91 17.46 9.77 4.87
C GLU A 91 18.76 10.24 4.19
N PRO A 92 19.02 9.79 2.97
CA PRO A 92 20.13 10.34 2.15
C PRO A 92 19.96 11.85 1.88
N PRO A 93 21.05 12.57 1.60
CA PRO A 93 20.98 13.99 1.28
C PRO A 93 20.35 14.22 -0.10
N GLY A 94 19.18 14.87 -0.11
CA GLY A 94 18.47 15.28 -1.32
C GLY A 94 17.72 14.14 -2.02
N PRO A 95 16.56 14.42 -2.63
CA PRO A 95 15.75 13.41 -3.29
C PRO A 95 16.43 12.86 -4.56
N PRO A 96 16.14 11.61 -4.95
CA PRO A 96 16.56 11.05 -6.22
C PRO A 96 16.10 11.91 -7.41
N HIS A 97 16.95 12.00 -8.43
CA HIS A 97 16.63 12.81 -9.61
C HIS A 97 15.40 12.23 -10.35
N GLY A 98 14.45 13.11 -10.72
CA GLY A 98 13.25 12.69 -11.46
C GLY A 98 12.32 11.73 -10.70
N LEU A 99 12.40 11.67 -9.37
CA LEU A 99 11.67 10.72 -8.52
C LEU A 99 10.16 10.72 -8.81
N VAL A 100 9.52 11.88 -8.90
CA VAL A 100 8.05 11.94 -9.11
C VAL A 100 7.67 11.47 -10.51
N ASP A 101 8.48 11.75 -11.53
CA ASP A 101 8.24 11.25 -12.90
C ASP A 101 8.41 9.74 -12.97
N LEU A 102 9.38 9.19 -12.25
CA LEU A 102 9.56 7.74 -12.12
C LEU A 102 8.37 7.09 -11.40
N TYR A 103 7.90 7.70 -10.31
CA TYR A 103 6.71 7.25 -9.60
C TYR A 103 5.47 7.19 -10.52
N GLU A 104 5.19 8.28 -11.25
CA GLU A 104 4.06 8.33 -12.20
C GLU A 104 4.19 7.26 -13.28
N SER A 105 5.41 7.06 -13.81
CA SER A 105 5.69 6.00 -14.78
C SER A 105 5.39 4.61 -14.21
N LYS A 106 5.83 4.33 -12.97
CA LYS A 106 5.58 3.05 -12.30
C LYS A 106 4.11 2.85 -11.93
N ALA A 107 3.39 3.91 -11.55
CA ALA A 107 1.96 3.84 -11.30
C ALA A 107 1.17 3.50 -12.60
N ALA A 108 1.50 4.14 -13.71
CA ALA A 108 0.89 3.85 -15.01
C ALA A 108 1.22 2.42 -15.48
N GLU A 109 2.47 1.99 -15.30
CA GLU A 109 2.93 0.64 -15.63
C GLU A 109 2.22 -0.43 -14.78
N LEU A 110 2.10 -0.22 -13.47
CA LEU A 110 1.39 -1.12 -12.57
C LEU A 110 -0.07 -1.27 -12.97
N ARG A 111 -0.76 -0.14 -13.21
CA ARG A 111 -2.14 -0.17 -13.68
C ARG A 111 -2.29 -0.98 -14.97
N ALA A 112 -1.42 -0.73 -15.95
CA ALA A 112 -1.46 -1.45 -17.23
C ALA A 112 -1.19 -2.97 -17.07
N VAL A 113 -0.28 -3.35 -16.20
CA VAL A 113 0.03 -4.76 -15.91
C VAL A 113 -1.17 -5.42 -15.22
N LEU A 114 -1.76 -4.80 -14.21
CA LEU A 114 -2.95 -5.31 -13.53
C LEU A 114 -4.15 -5.42 -14.48
N ASP A 115 -4.39 -4.43 -15.33
CA ASP A 115 -5.47 -4.43 -16.33
C ASP A 115 -5.30 -5.55 -17.39
N SER A 116 -4.05 -5.92 -17.71
CA SER A 116 -3.73 -6.94 -18.69
C SER A 116 -3.95 -8.38 -18.20
N VAL A 117 -4.12 -8.59 -16.90
CA VAL A 117 -4.36 -9.90 -16.30
C VAL A 117 -5.77 -9.97 -15.70
N GLY A 118 -6.36 -11.14 -15.68
CA GLY A 118 -7.66 -11.34 -15.02
C GLY A 118 -7.52 -11.30 -13.49
N VAL A 119 -8.60 -10.99 -12.79
CA VAL A 119 -8.64 -10.96 -11.32
C VAL A 119 -8.19 -12.27 -10.68
N ASP A 120 -8.52 -13.40 -11.33
CA ASP A 120 -8.22 -14.75 -10.87
C ASP A 120 -6.81 -15.25 -11.29
N GLN A 121 -6.00 -14.40 -11.96
CA GLN A 121 -4.63 -14.79 -12.33
C GLN A 121 -3.84 -15.15 -11.08
N PRO A 122 -3.37 -16.40 -10.95
CA PRO A 122 -2.56 -16.80 -9.81
C PRO A 122 -1.25 -16.01 -9.79
N VAL A 123 -0.96 -15.43 -8.63
CA VAL A 123 0.27 -14.68 -8.34
C VAL A 123 0.48 -14.69 -6.83
N TRP A 124 1.73 -14.68 -6.40
CA TRP A 124 2.04 -14.59 -4.98
C TRP A 124 1.45 -13.32 -4.35
N THR A 125 0.93 -13.50 -3.15
CA THR A 125 0.60 -12.41 -2.22
C THR A 125 1.10 -12.77 -0.82
N TRP A 126 1.28 -11.79 0.03
CA TRP A 126 1.61 -12.04 1.43
C TRP A 126 0.40 -12.51 2.27
N TRP A 127 -0.80 -12.58 1.66
CA TRP A 127 -2.03 -13.04 2.30
C TRP A 127 -2.41 -14.45 1.78
N PRO A 128 -2.10 -15.55 2.52
CA PRO A 128 -2.31 -16.91 2.03
C PRO A 128 -3.72 -17.25 1.57
N PRO A 129 -4.80 -16.67 2.14
CA PRO A 129 -6.16 -16.97 1.68
C PRO A 129 -6.49 -16.47 0.28
N GLU A 130 -5.73 -15.51 -0.27
CA GLU A 130 -6.00 -14.94 -1.60
C GLU A 130 -4.70 -14.72 -2.37
N GLN A 131 -4.36 -15.67 -3.26
CA GLN A 131 -3.13 -15.69 -4.06
C GLN A 131 -3.42 -15.34 -5.52
N THR A 132 -3.99 -14.15 -5.77
CA THR A 132 -4.43 -13.71 -7.09
C THR A 132 -4.06 -12.26 -7.38
N ALA A 133 -4.11 -11.88 -8.66
CA ALA A 133 -3.93 -10.48 -9.08
C ALA A 133 -5.04 -9.57 -8.53
N GLY A 134 -6.25 -10.09 -8.28
CA GLY A 134 -7.34 -9.35 -7.66
C GLY A 134 -7.00 -8.80 -6.29
N PHE A 135 -6.26 -9.57 -5.48
CA PHE A 135 -5.71 -9.07 -4.22
C PHE A 135 -4.86 -7.81 -4.43
N TRP A 136 -3.97 -7.82 -5.43
CA TRP A 136 -3.10 -6.67 -5.69
C TRP A 136 -3.84 -5.48 -6.29
N MET A 137 -4.90 -5.70 -7.07
CA MET A 137 -5.76 -4.60 -7.55
C MET A 137 -6.36 -3.84 -6.37
N ARG A 138 -6.94 -4.56 -5.40
CA ARG A 138 -7.48 -3.98 -4.17
C ARG A 138 -6.40 -3.32 -3.34
N ARG A 139 -5.35 -4.07 -2.98
CA ARG A 139 -4.30 -3.61 -2.07
C ARG A 139 -3.60 -2.36 -2.60
N MET A 140 -3.30 -2.29 -3.91
CA MET A 140 -2.62 -1.12 -4.48
C MET A 140 -3.52 0.10 -4.56
N ALA A 141 -4.81 -0.06 -4.81
CA ALA A 141 -5.77 1.04 -4.75
C ALA A 141 -5.85 1.64 -3.33
N GLN A 142 -5.96 0.78 -2.30
CA GLN A 142 -6.03 1.22 -0.90
C GLN A 142 -4.72 1.84 -0.41
N GLU A 143 -3.58 1.22 -0.72
CA GLU A 143 -2.24 1.73 -0.39
C GLU A 143 -2.03 3.13 -0.95
N THR A 144 -2.35 3.29 -2.24
CA THR A 144 -2.21 4.57 -2.92
C THR A 144 -3.15 5.63 -2.34
N ALA A 145 -4.39 5.28 -2.03
CA ALA A 145 -5.37 6.22 -1.48
C ALA A 145 -4.97 6.74 -0.08
N VAL A 146 -4.49 5.85 0.79
CA VAL A 146 -4.00 6.23 2.12
C VAL A 146 -2.79 7.15 2.00
N HIS A 147 -1.81 6.79 1.19
CA HIS A 147 -0.61 7.58 1.04
C HIS A 147 -0.81 8.87 0.22
N ARG A 148 -1.81 8.94 -0.67
CA ARG A 148 -2.24 10.21 -1.26
C ARG A 148 -2.78 11.16 -0.17
N TRP A 149 -3.58 10.63 0.75
CA TRP A 149 -4.09 11.43 1.87
C TRP A 149 -2.93 11.90 2.78
N ASP A 150 -1.96 11.02 3.07
CA ASP A 150 -0.76 11.37 3.83
C ASP A 150 0.04 12.50 3.16
N ALA A 151 0.26 12.40 1.84
CA ALA A 151 0.96 13.41 1.05
C ALA A 151 0.25 14.78 1.06
N GLN A 152 -1.07 14.80 0.87
CA GLN A 152 -1.84 16.03 0.93
C GLN A 152 -1.88 16.61 2.34
N ARG A 153 -1.97 15.76 3.38
CA ARG A 153 -1.95 16.21 4.75
C ARG A 153 -0.64 16.92 5.14
N ALA A 154 0.48 16.55 4.54
CA ALA A 154 1.75 17.25 4.72
C ALA A 154 1.65 18.75 4.33
N HIS A 155 0.72 19.07 3.45
CA HIS A 155 0.44 20.45 2.99
C HIS A 155 -0.80 21.07 3.62
N GLY A 156 -1.54 20.34 4.46
CA GLY A 156 -2.73 20.83 5.16
C GLY A 156 -4.02 20.85 4.34
N ASP A 157 -4.05 20.23 3.16
CA ASP A 157 -5.18 20.25 2.22
C ASP A 157 -5.66 18.83 1.80
N ALA A 158 -5.57 17.86 2.74
CA ALA A 158 -5.99 16.49 2.47
C ALA A 158 -7.48 16.40 2.12
N GLU A 159 -7.76 15.90 0.91
CA GLU A 159 -9.10 15.59 0.44
C GLU A 159 -9.57 14.22 0.99
N PRO A 160 -10.86 14.06 1.28
CA PRO A 160 -11.40 12.77 1.68
C PRO A 160 -11.11 11.68 0.63
N ILE A 161 -10.95 10.44 1.11
CA ILE A 161 -10.95 9.26 0.26
C ILE A 161 -12.39 9.01 -0.20
N ASP A 162 -12.57 8.52 -1.43
CA ASP A 162 -13.88 8.12 -1.95
C ASP A 162 -14.62 7.25 -0.93
N PRO A 163 -15.89 7.53 -0.59
CA PRO A 163 -16.60 6.85 0.49
C PRO A 163 -16.72 5.34 0.33
N GLU A 164 -16.88 4.83 -0.90
CA GLU A 164 -16.99 3.39 -1.13
C GLU A 164 -15.61 2.71 -1.12
N LEU A 165 -14.57 3.39 -1.61
CA LEU A 165 -13.19 2.94 -1.47
C LEU A 165 -12.78 2.91 0.01
N ALA A 166 -13.12 3.95 0.78
CA ALA A 166 -12.84 4.01 2.22
C ALA A 166 -13.55 2.89 2.99
N ARG A 167 -14.82 2.60 2.68
CA ARG A 167 -15.57 1.48 3.27
C ARG A 167 -14.89 0.14 2.97
N ASP A 168 -14.52 -0.09 1.73
CA ASP A 168 -13.80 -1.30 1.33
C ASP A 168 -12.41 -1.40 1.99
N GLY A 169 -11.75 -0.25 2.21
CA GLY A 169 -10.48 -0.18 2.94
C GLY A 169 -10.61 -0.58 4.41
N ILE A 170 -11.73 -0.26 5.07
CA ILE A 170 -12.00 -0.74 6.43
C ILE A 170 -12.15 -2.27 6.43
N ASP A 171 -12.89 -2.85 5.47
CA ASP A 171 -12.98 -4.30 5.31
C ASP A 171 -11.56 -4.92 5.14
N GLU A 172 -10.71 -4.32 4.29
CA GLU A 172 -9.35 -4.83 4.07
C GLU A 172 -8.49 -4.75 5.33
N VAL A 173 -8.54 -3.63 6.06
CA VAL A 173 -7.76 -3.47 7.30
C VAL A 173 -8.18 -4.51 8.33
N LEU A 174 -9.47 -4.74 8.51
CA LEU A 174 -9.97 -5.63 9.55
C LEU A 174 -9.80 -7.12 9.19
N ASP A 175 -10.06 -7.48 7.92
CA ASP A 175 -10.02 -8.88 7.49
C ASP A 175 -8.60 -9.35 7.11
N VAL A 176 -7.80 -8.48 6.52
CA VAL A 176 -6.50 -8.84 5.93
C VAL A 176 -5.35 -8.35 6.80
N ILE A 177 -5.23 -7.03 7.00
CA ILE A 177 -4.05 -6.44 7.65
C ILE A 177 -4.02 -6.80 9.14
N LEU A 178 -5.14 -6.63 9.83
CA LEU A 178 -5.22 -6.91 11.26
C LEU A 178 -5.00 -8.42 11.53
N SER A 179 -5.62 -9.29 10.72
CA SER A 179 -5.49 -10.73 10.88
C SER A 179 -4.04 -11.21 10.64
N SER A 180 -3.38 -10.72 9.57
CA SER A 180 -1.99 -11.10 9.27
C SER A 180 -1.01 -10.63 10.36
N ARG A 181 -1.19 -9.42 10.89
CA ARG A 181 -0.32 -8.88 11.94
C ARG A 181 -0.45 -9.62 13.27
N PHE A 182 -1.65 -10.08 13.62
CA PHE A 182 -1.84 -10.87 14.84
C PHE A 182 -1.27 -12.28 14.74
N ASP A 183 -1.25 -12.89 13.55
CA ASP A 183 -0.67 -14.21 13.34
C ASP A 183 0.87 -14.17 13.41
N GLU A 184 1.49 -13.07 13.00
CA GLU A 184 2.95 -12.89 12.98
C GLU A 184 3.53 -12.38 14.32
N ALA A 185 2.73 -11.77 15.18
CA ALA A 185 3.23 -11.18 16.42
C ALA A 185 3.57 -12.25 17.46
N GLU A 186 4.86 -12.44 17.75
CA GLU A 186 5.34 -13.36 18.80
C GLU A 186 4.80 -12.99 20.19
N ASP A 187 4.57 -11.70 20.45
CA ASP A 187 4.06 -11.13 21.71
C ASP A 187 2.55 -10.86 21.68
N ALA A 188 1.80 -11.40 20.72
CA ALA A 188 0.36 -11.19 20.67
C ALA A 188 -0.27 -11.72 21.96
N ARG A 189 -0.81 -10.78 22.78
CA ARG A 189 -1.55 -11.14 24.00
C ARG A 189 -2.79 -11.92 23.62
N GLU A 190 -3.06 -12.97 24.39
CA GLU A 190 -4.35 -13.67 24.25
C GLU A 190 -5.49 -12.67 24.48
N GLY A 191 -6.42 -12.59 23.52
CA GLY A 191 -7.61 -11.79 23.67
C GLY A 191 -8.49 -12.37 24.79
N GLY A 192 -8.98 -11.51 25.68
CA GLY A 192 -9.89 -11.89 26.77
C GLY A 192 -11.34 -12.04 26.33
N GLY A 193 -11.62 -11.98 25.01
CA GLY A 193 -12.97 -12.01 24.45
C GLY A 193 -13.54 -10.61 24.19
N GLU A 194 -12.68 -9.59 24.26
CA GLU A 194 -13.07 -8.20 23.95
C GLU A 194 -13.65 -8.11 22.53
N ALA A 195 -14.66 -7.26 22.37
CA ALA A 195 -15.27 -6.99 21.09
C ALA A 195 -15.39 -5.48 20.88
N TYR A 196 -15.08 -5.05 19.66
CA TYR A 196 -15.23 -3.66 19.25
C TYR A 196 -16.20 -3.61 18.07
N HIS A 197 -17.18 -2.73 18.19
CA HIS A 197 -18.16 -2.47 17.15
C HIS A 197 -17.84 -1.12 16.49
N PHE A 198 -17.61 -1.16 15.18
CA PHE A 198 -17.41 0.03 14.37
C PHE A 198 -18.61 0.22 13.45
N HIS A 199 -19.03 1.45 13.24
CA HIS A 199 -20.07 1.79 12.27
C HIS A 199 -19.73 3.07 11.53
N ARG A 200 -20.14 3.16 10.26
CA ARG A 200 -20.09 4.40 9.49
C ARG A 200 -21.08 5.41 10.03
N THR A 201 -20.70 6.68 9.98
CA THR A 201 -21.58 7.79 10.32
C THR A 201 -22.17 8.49 9.10
N ASP A 202 -21.68 8.17 7.92
CA ASP A 202 -22.02 8.80 6.62
C ASP A 202 -22.69 7.82 5.64
N GLY A 203 -23.02 6.61 6.07
CA GLY A 203 -23.65 5.60 5.21
C GLY A 203 -23.74 4.22 5.87
N PRO A 204 -24.20 3.19 5.15
CA PRO A 204 -24.27 1.82 5.65
C PRO A 204 -22.86 1.21 5.76
N GLY A 205 -22.59 0.54 6.86
CA GLY A 205 -21.36 -0.18 7.14
C GLY A 205 -21.21 -0.43 8.63
N GLU A 206 -21.10 -1.69 9.00
CA GLU A 206 -20.92 -2.12 10.40
C GLU A 206 -19.93 -3.27 10.48
N TRP A 207 -19.04 -3.21 11.48
CA TRP A 207 -18.00 -4.22 11.68
C TRP A 207 -17.93 -4.59 13.16
N LEU A 208 -17.87 -5.90 13.44
CA LEU A 208 -17.68 -6.41 14.78
C LEU A 208 -16.37 -7.20 14.86
N VAL A 209 -15.35 -6.60 15.47
CA VAL A 209 -14.06 -7.24 15.70
C VAL A 209 -14.06 -7.90 17.08
N ARG A 210 -13.74 -9.19 17.13
CA ARG A 210 -13.62 -9.95 18.39
C ARG A 210 -12.23 -10.51 18.55
N PHE A 211 -11.57 -10.21 19.63
CA PHE A 211 -10.28 -10.79 20.00
C PHE A 211 -10.52 -12.12 20.73
N LYS A 212 -10.20 -13.21 20.06
CA LYS A 212 -10.25 -14.56 20.61
C LYS A 212 -8.85 -14.99 21.03
N GLY A 213 -8.72 -15.69 22.16
CA GLY A 213 -7.46 -16.32 22.53
C GLY A 213 -6.94 -17.25 21.45
N ARG A 214 -5.61 -17.40 21.33
CA ARG A 214 -4.99 -18.38 20.41
C ARG A 214 -5.61 -19.75 20.64
N ARG A 215 -6.13 -20.39 19.60
CA ARG A 215 -6.37 -21.83 19.67
C ARG A 215 -4.98 -22.49 19.76
N ARG A 216 -4.63 -23.01 20.93
CA ARG A 216 -3.47 -23.93 21.01
C ARG A 216 -3.79 -25.16 20.15
N PRO A 217 -2.83 -25.63 19.32
CA PRO A 217 -3.00 -26.86 18.57
C PRO A 217 -3.20 -28.07 19.48
#